data_4ff613b4d709fde856657cbce8902b53
#
_entry.id   4ff613b4d709fde856657cbce8902b53
#
_cell.length_a   1.000
_cell.length_b   1.000
_cell.length_c   1.000
_cell.angle_alpha   90.00
_cell.angle_beta   90.00
_cell.angle_gamma   90.00
#
_symmetry.space_group_name_H-M   'P 1'
#
loop_
_entity.id
_entity.type
_entity.pdbx_description
1 polymer ?
#
loop_
_entity_poly.entity_id
_entity_poly.type
_entity_poly.pdbx_seq_one_letter_code
_entity_poly.pdbx_strand_id
1 'polypeptide(L)'
;MKNMTLKNITAACHGTFHGDSSFLEKEITGVAIDSRKAAPGFLFVPLKGARVDGHTFIPQVMEQGALATLTEEDPSSLTCPCIHVESCEKALRDIAAFYRMQLDIKVVGITGSVGKTSTKETIASVLSQKYNVLKTEGNFNNGIGLPLTIFNLTEEHEVAVLEMGIDHFGEMHELASISQPDICVTVSYTHLTLPTIA
;
A
#
# COMPACT_ATOMS: atom_id res chain seq x y z
N MET A 1 -9.58 7.83 6.59
CA MET A 1 -8.21 7.29 6.92
C MET A 1 -7.50 8.40 7.70
N LYS A 2 -6.91 8.07 8.84
CA LYS A 2 -6.30 9.07 9.74
C LYS A 2 -5.18 9.88 9.09
N ASN A 3 -5.29 11.20 9.16
CA ASN A 3 -4.26 12.15 8.70
C ASN A 3 -3.86 12.02 7.20
N MET A 4 -4.75 11.42 6.39
CA MET A 4 -4.52 11.18 4.96
C MET A 4 -5.13 12.31 4.12
N THR A 5 -4.72 13.55 4.40
CA THR A 5 -5.06 14.71 3.55
C THR A 5 -4.28 14.66 2.24
N LEU A 6 -4.81 15.26 1.16
CA LEU A 6 -4.08 15.34 -0.11
C LEU A 6 -2.74 16.06 0.04
N LYS A 7 -2.63 17.02 0.94
CA LYS A 7 -1.39 17.71 1.28
C LYS A 7 -0.34 16.73 1.86
N ASN A 8 -0.73 15.93 2.85
CA ASN A 8 0.16 14.96 3.48
C ASN A 8 0.57 13.85 2.51
N ILE A 9 -0.37 13.38 1.69
CA ILE A 9 -0.12 12.39 0.64
C ILE A 9 0.88 12.94 -0.39
N THR A 10 0.69 14.18 -0.84
CA THR A 10 1.60 14.86 -1.79
C THR A 10 3.02 14.92 -1.23
N ALA A 11 3.15 15.26 0.06
CA ALA A 11 4.46 15.30 0.73
C ALA A 11 5.06 13.88 0.87
N ALA A 12 4.25 12.91 1.27
CA ALA A 12 4.69 11.53 1.49
C ALA A 12 5.23 10.84 0.23
N CYS A 13 4.61 11.08 -0.93
CA CYS A 13 5.05 10.52 -2.21
C CYS A 13 5.98 11.43 -3.02
N HIS A 14 6.43 12.56 -2.44
CA HIS A 14 7.27 13.54 -3.11
C HIS A 14 6.71 14.06 -4.45
N GLY A 15 5.36 14.11 -4.53
CA GLY A 15 4.65 14.55 -5.72
C GLY A 15 4.43 16.06 -5.79
N THR A 16 3.74 16.49 -6.84
CA THR A 16 3.26 17.87 -7.01
C THR A 16 1.76 17.86 -7.18
N PHE A 17 1.04 18.57 -6.32
CA PHE A 17 -0.41 18.68 -6.41
C PHE A 17 -0.84 19.66 -7.50
N HIS A 18 -1.81 19.27 -8.32
CA HIS A 18 -2.48 20.08 -9.33
C HIS A 18 -3.98 20.07 -9.09
N GLY A 19 -4.58 21.23 -8.97
CA GLY A 19 -6.01 21.41 -8.70
C GLY A 19 -6.26 22.63 -7.80
N ASP A 20 -7.51 22.80 -7.37
CA ASP A 20 -7.89 23.85 -6.42
C ASP A 20 -7.27 23.53 -5.04
N SER A 21 -6.60 24.52 -4.45
CA SER A 21 -5.94 24.39 -3.15
C SER A 21 -6.90 24.04 -2.00
N SER A 22 -8.20 24.29 -2.15
CA SER A 22 -9.22 23.85 -1.18
C SER A 22 -9.32 22.35 -1.00
N PHE A 23 -8.77 21.56 -1.95
CA PHE A 23 -8.70 20.11 -1.85
C PHE A 23 -7.57 19.60 -0.98
N LEU A 24 -6.51 20.38 -0.78
CA LEU A 24 -5.31 19.95 -0.05
C LEU A 24 -5.59 19.44 1.37
N GLU A 25 -6.53 20.06 2.08
CA GLU A 25 -6.88 19.67 3.45
C GLU A 25 -7.98 18.59 3.51
N LYS A 26 -8.50 18.13 2.36
CA LYS A 26 -9.47 17.04 2.33
C LYS A 26 -8.79 15.70 2.54
N GLU A 27 -9.35 14.88 3.44
CA GLU A 27 -8.89 13.52 3.70
C GLU A 27 -9.50 12.53 2.72
N ILE A 28 -8.70 11.58 2.27
CA ILE A 28 -9.20 10.43 1.51
C ILE A 28 -9.88 9.42 2.44
N THR A 29 -10.83 8.67 1.89
CA THR A 29 -11.54 7.59 2.60
C THR A 29 -10.95 6.21 2.29
N GLY A 30 -10.17 6.09 1.21
CA GLY A 30 -9.53 4.85 0.78
C GLY A 30 -8.63 5.06 -0.42
N VAL A 31 -7.93 3.99 -0.81
CA VAL A 31 -7.04 3.96 -1.98
C VAL A 31 -7.47 2.82 -2.91
N ALA A 32 -7.54 3.08 -4.21
CA ALA A 32 -7.84 2.08 -5.21
C ALA A 32 -6.83 2.10 -6.36
N ILE A 33 -6.42 0.92 -6.82
CA ILE A 33 -5.63 0.72 -8.05
C ILE A 33 -6.47 0.10 -9.17
N ASP A 34 -7.64 -0.43 -8.85
CA ASP A 34 -8.61 -1.01 -9.77
C ASP A 34 -9.81 -0.05 -9.88
N SER A 35 -10.06 0.45 -11.10
CA SER A 35 -11.15 1.40 -11.37
C SER A 35 -12.54 0.89 -10.95
N ARG A 36 -12.74 -0.42 -10.92
CA ARG A 36 -14.01 -1.06 -10.49
C ARG A 36 -14.23 -1.00 -8.98
N LYS A 37 -13.15 -0.76 -8.21
CA LYS A 37 -13.16 -0.66 -6.74
C LYS A 37 -13.09 0.78 -6.24
N ALA A 38 -12.99 1.73 -7.15
CA ALA A 38 -13.00 3.14 -6.79
C ALA A 38 -14.36 3.52 -6.17
N ALA A 39 -14.33 4.37 -5.16
CA ALA A 39 -15.51 4.83 -4.44
C ALA A 39 -15.39 6.32 -4.11
N PRO A 40 -16.50 6.98 -3.72
CA PRO A 40 -16.46 8.39 -3.33
C PRO A 40 -15.42 8.67 -2.23
N GLY A 41 -14.62 9.70 -2.45
CA GLY A 41 -13.57 10.11 -1.53
C GLY A 41 -12.26 9.32 -1.62
N PHE A 42 -12.13 8.35 -2.54
CA PHE A 42 -10.89 7.57 -2.72
C PHE A 42 -9.82 8.36 -3.47
N LEU A 43 -8.57 8.01 -3.18
CA LEU A 43 -7.44 8.30 -4.06
C LEU A 43 -7.30 7.15 -5.07
N PHE A 44 -7.32 7.46 -6.33
CA PHE A 44 -7.02 6.50 -7.38
C PHE A 44 -5.54 6.50 -7.73
N VAL A 45 -4.94 5.33 -7.80
CA VAL A 45 -3.54 5.13 -8.18
C VAL A 45 -3.49 4.31 -9.46
N PRO A 46 -3.39 4.95 -10.63
CA PRO A 46 -3.29 4.25 -11.90
C PRO A 46 -1.93 3.55 -12.02
N LEU A 47 -1.94 2.25 -12.24
CA LEU A 47 -0.73 1.48 -12.51
C LEU A 47 -0.67 1.08 -13.98
N LYS A 48 0.52 1.12 -14.56
CA LYS A 48 0.77 0.61 -15.92
C LYS A 48 0.91 -0.90 -15.89
N GLY A 49 -0.11 -1.58 -16.31
CA GLY A 49 -0.09 -3.03 -16.47
C GLY A 49 0.45 -3.46 -17.83
N ALA A 50 0.77 -4.75 -17.98
CA ALA A 50 1.29 -5.30 -19.23
C ALA A 50 0.35 -5.16 -20.45
N ARG A 51 -0.95 -5.02 -20.24
CA ARG A 51 -1.97 -4.97 -21.31
C ARG A 51 -2.77 -3.66 -21.32
N VAL A 52 -2.89 -3.01 -20.18
CA VAL A 52 -3.76 -1.85 -20.02
C VAL A 52 -3.04 -0.84 -19.12
N ASP A 53 -3.06 0.43 -19.53
CA ASP A 53 -2.61 1.54 -18.70
C ASP A 53 -3.76 2.04 -17.84
N GLY A 54 -3.54 2.03 -16.52
CA GLY A 54 -4.52 2.50 -15.53
C GLY A 54 -4.93 3.95 -15.70
N HIS A 55 -4.07 4.80 -16.29
CA HIS A 55 -4.36 6.22 -16.53
C HIS A 55 -5.59 6.42 -17.42
N THR A 56 -5.89 5.49 -18.33
CA THR A 56 -7.07 5.54 -19.19
C THR A 56 -8.39 5.52 -18.41
N PHE A 57 -8.38 5.05 -17.16
CA PHE A 57 -9.59 4.98 -16.33
C PHE A 57 -9.79 6.21 -15.43
N ILE A 58 -8.88 7.18 -15.43
CA ILE A 58 -9.00 8.37 -14.57
C ILE A 58 -10.35 9.07 -14.77
N PRO A 59 -10.84 9.38 -15.99
CA PRO A 59 -12.12 10.03 -16.15
C PRO A 59 -13.29 9.26 -15.52
N GLN A 60 -13.34 7.95 -15.76
CA GLN A 60 -14.36 7.06 -15.19
C GLN A 60 -14.36 7.06 -13.66
N VAL A 61 -13.18 6.98 -13.06
CA VAL A 61 -13.03 6.92 -11.60
C VAL A 61 -13.42 8.26 -10.95
N MET A 62 -13.11 9.37 -11.59
CA MET A 62 -13.52 10.69 -11.12
C MET A 62 -15.04 10.88 -11.21
N GLU A 63 -15.69 10.35 -12.24
CA GLU A 63 -17.17 10.34 -12.35
C GLU A 63 -17.83 9.49 -11.24
N GLN A 64 -17.12 8.45 -10.74
CA GLN A 64 -17.56 7.64 -9.60
C GLN A 64 -17.38 8.37 -8.25
N GLY A 65 -16.79 9.55 -8.24
CA GLY A 65 -16.64 10.39 -7.05
C GLY A 65 -15.32 10.25 -6.32
N ALA A 66 -14.28 9.69 -6.93
CA ALA A 66 -12.94 9.74 -6.35
C ALA A 66 -12.52 11.17 -6.03
N LEU A 67 -11.80 11.37 -4.93
CA LEU A 67 -11.38 12.70 -4.48
C LEU A 67 -10.24 13.26 -5.34
N ALA A 68 -9.30 12.40 -5.72
CA ALA A 68 -8.13 12.75 -6.53
C ALA A 68 -7.53 11.50 -7.18
N THR A 69 -6.62 11.71 -8.11
CA THR A 69 -5.81 10.64 -8.71
C THR A 69 -4.32 10.95 -8.61
N LEU A 70 -3.48 9.92 -8.62
CA LEU A 70 -2.08 10.09 -9.00
C LEU A 70 -1.99 10.13 -10.54
N THR A 71 -0.87 10.63 -11.07
CA THR A 71 -0.56 10.55 -12.50
C THR A 71 0.96 10.62 -12.72
N GLU A 72 1.45 9.85 -13.69
CA GLU A 72 2.80 9.95 -14.26
C GLU A 72 2.82 10.80 -15.55
N GLU A 73 1.63 11.16 -16.05
CA GLU A 73 1.46 11.93 -17.28
C GLU A 73 1.35 13.42 -16.98
N ASP A 74 1.42 14.25 -18.02
CA ASP A 74 1.29 15.70 -17.91
C ASP A 74 -0.03 16.07 -17.22
N PRO A 75 0.00 16.64 -16.01
CA PRO A 75 -1.19 16.98 -15.27
C PRO A 75 -2.06 18.06 -15.93
N SER A 76 -1.52 18.83 -16.88
CA SER A 76 -2.28 19.84 -17.64
C SER A 76 -3.38 19.24 -18.52
N SER A 77 -3.28 17.96 -18.83
CA SER A 77 -4.31 17.20 -19.57
C SER A 77 -5.53 16.83 -18.73
N LEU A 78 -5.43 16.94 -17.39
CA LEU A 78 -6.46 16.54 -16.45
C LEU A 78 -7.24 17.75 -15.93
N THR A 79 -8.55 17.62 -15.84
CA THR A 79 -9.47 18.65 -15.28
C THR A 79 -9.86 18.36 -13.83
N CYS A 80 -9.29 17.34 -13.22
CA CYS A 80 -9.57 16.89 -11.86
C CYS A 80 -8.37 17.11 -10.92
N PRO A 81 -8.59 17.12 -9.59
CA PRO A 81 -7.49 17.14 -8.64
C PRO A 81 -6.57 15.93 -8.85
N CYS A 82 -5.28 16.18 -9.03
CA CYS A 82 -4.30 15.12 -9.21
C CYS A 82 -2.97 15.45 -8.52
N ILE A 83 -2.22 14.40 -8.21
CA ILE A 83 -0.84 14.50 -7.71
C ILE A 83 0.07 13.89 -8.77
N HIS A 84 0.88 14.74 -9.39
CA HIS A 84 1.88 14.30 -10.36
C HIS A 84 3.08 13.70 -9.64
N VAL A 85 3.47 12.49 -10.05
CA VAL A 85 4.57 11.71 -9.46
C VAL A 85 5.43 11.10 -10.57
N GLU A 86 6.68 10.80 -10.25
CA GLU A 86 7.59 10.12 -11.18
C GLU A 86 7.18 8.66 -11.43
N SER A 87 6.65 7.98 -10.39
CA SER A 87 6.16 6.60 -10.47
C SER A 87 4.97 6.41 -9.53
N CYS A 88 3.82 6.02 -10.07
CA CYS A 88 2.62 5.70 -9.30
C CYS A 88 2.82 4.48 -8.41
N GLU A 89 3.63 3.51 -8.84
CA GLU A 89 3.94 2.33 -8.04
C GLU A 89 4.81 2.68 -6.83
N LYS A 90 5.86 3.50 -7.03
CA LYS A 90 6.67 4.00 -5.92
C LYS A 90 5.83 4.85 -4.97
N ALA A 91 5.02 5.77 -5.50
CA ALA A 91 4.13 6.62 -4.71
C ALA A 91 3.13 5.80 -3.88
N LEU A 92 2.58 4.70 -4.42
CA LEU A 92 1.71 3.79 -3.67
C LEU A 92 2.41 3.24 -2.43
N ARG A 93 3.68 2.82 -2.56
CA ARG A 93 4.51 2.33 -1.45
C ARG A 93 4.80 3.41 -0.42
N ASP A 94 5.21 4.58 -0.86
CA ASP A 94 5.54 5.72 0.01
C ASP A 94 4.30 6.18 0.82
N ILE A 95 3.13 6.25 0.17
CA ILE A 95 1.86 6.59 0.81
C ILE A 95 1.46 5.52 1.84
N ALA A 96 1.65 4.24 1.54
CA ALA A 96 1.35 3.15 2.47
C ALA A 96 2.28 3.18 3.69
N ALA A 97 3.57 3.42 3.49
CA ALA A 97 4.53 3.59 4.58
C ALA A 97 4.15 4.78 5.47
N PHE A 98 3.79 5.92 4.87
CA PHE A 98 3.30 7.08 5.60
C PHE A 98 2.04 6.75 6.42
N TYR A 99 1.05 6.07 5.81
CA TYR A 99 -0.17 5.69 6.52
C TYR A 99 0.11 4.72 7.68
N ARG A 100 0.99 3.71 7.45
CA ARG A 100 1.41 2.76 8.49
C ARG A 100 1.96 3.48 9.73
N MET A 101 2.75 4.52 9.54
CA MET A 101 3.35 5.32 10.63
C MET A 101 2.33 6.12 11.46
N GLN A 102 1.11 6.35 10.94
CA GLN A 102 0.05 7.04 11.68
C GLN A 102 -0.67 6.13 12.70
N LEU A 103 -0.43 4.82 12.63
CA LEU A 103 -1.15 3.81 13.41
C LEU A 103 -0.25 3.22 14.49
N ASP A 104 -0.73 3.28 15.74
CA ASP A 104 -0.05 2.66 16.90
C ASP A 104 -0.49 1.19 17.02
N ILE A 105 0.02 0.35 16.12
CA ILE A 105 -0.27 -1.08 16.06
C ILE A 105 1.02 -1.88 16.05
N LYS A 106 0.98 -3.12 16.52
CA LYS A 106 2.09 -4.06 16.41
C LYS A 106 2.07 -4.81 15.09
N VAL A 107 3.21 -4.92 14.43
CA VAL A 107 3.33 -5.62 13.15
C VAL A 107 4.22 -6.83 13.27
N VAL A 108 3.67 -7.98 12.88
CA VAL A 108 4.40 -9.24 12.69
C VAL A 108 4.60 -9.45 11.20
N GLY A 109 5.83 -9.30 10.73
CA GLY A 109 6.22 -9.58 9.35
C GLY A 109 6.65 -11.04 9.18
N ILE A 110 6.14 -11.72 8.15
CA ILE A 110 6.43 -13.12 7.87
C ILE A 110 7.02 -13.26 6.48
N THR A 111 8.19 -13.85 6.39
CA THR A 111 8.87 -14.12 5.12
C THR A 111 9.44 -15.53 5.06
N GLY A 112 9.97 -15.92 3.92
CA GLY A 112 10.60 -17.22 3.70
C GLY A 112 10.22 -17.85 2.37
N SER A 113 10.86 -18.97 2.01
CA SER A 113 10.63 -19.65 0.72
C SER A 113 9.33 -20.46 0.71
N VAL A 114 9.04 -21.19 1.79
CA VAL A 114 7.86 -22.08 1.91
C VAL A 114 7.24 -21.93 3.29
N GLY A 115 5.90 -22.02 3.39
CA GLY A 115 5.18 -22.04 4.65
C GLY A 115 4.76 -20.67 5.19
N LYS A 116 5.02 -19.56 4.48
CA LYS A 116 4.61 -18.20 4.87
C LYS A 116 3.12 -18.13 5.21
N THR A 117 2.27 -18.54 4.28
CA THR A 117 0.80 -18.45 4.43
C THR A 117 0.30 -19.28 5.60
N SER A 118 0.77 -20.53 5.75
CA SER A 118 0.37 -21.37 6.90
C SER A 118 0.81 -20.77 8.23
N THR A 119 2.02 -20.22 8.29
CA THR A 119 2.54 -19.54 9.49
C THR A 119 1.73 -18.29 9.79
N LYS A 120 1.42 -17.47 8.79
CA LYS A 120 0.56 -16.28 8.90
C LYS A 120 -0.81 -16.66 9.47
N GLU A 121 -1.47 -17.67 8.92
CA GLU A 121 -2.79 -18.10 9.37
C GLU A 121 -2.76 -18.59 10.83
N THR A 122 -1.72 -19.35 11.20
CA THR A 122 -1.55 -19.85 12.57
C THR A 122 -1.34 -18.70 13.56
N ILE A 123 -0.41 -17.80 13.26
CA ILE A 123 -0.11 -16.65 14.14
C ILE A 123 -1.34 -15.76 14.28
N ALA A 124 -1.99 -15.41 13.17
CA ALA A 124 -3.18 -14.59 13.19
C ALA A 124 -4.32 -15.23 14.00
N SER A 125 -4.55 -16.55 13.83
CA SER A 125 -5.58 -17.28 14.58
C SER A 125 -5.34 -17.25 16.10
N VAL A 126 -4.09 -17.42 16.53
CA VAL A 126 -3.73 -17.36 17.96
C VAL A 126 -3.91 -15.96 18.52
N LEU A 127 -3.39 -14.94 17.80
CA LEU A 127 -3.47 -13.54 18.24
C LEU A 127 -4.90 -13.03 18.28
N SER A 128 -5.76 -13.47 17.37
CA SER A 128 -7.18 -13.09 17.31
C SER A 128 -8.02 -13.58 18.51
N GLN A 129 -7.45 -14.47 19.35
CA GLN A 129 -8.13 -14.84 20.60
C GLN A 129 -8.14 -13.68 21.61
N LYS A 130 -7.27 -12.69 21.45
CA LYS A 130 -7.12 -11.59 22.40
C LYS A 130 -7.12 -10.21 21.74
N TYR A 131 -6.67 -10.09 20.51
CA TYR A 131 -6.45 -8.81 19.81
C TYR A 131 -7.33 -8.69 18.58
N ASN A 132 -7.62 -7.46 18.18
CA ASN A 132 -8.18 -7.18 16.87
C ASN A 132 -7.07 -7.23 15.81
N VAL A 133 -7.06 -8.30 15.00
CA VAL A 133 -5.96 -8.64 14.10
C VAL A 133 -6.36 -8.44 12.64
N LEU A 134 -5.58 -7.63 11.90
CA LEU A 134 -5.60 -7.64 10.45
C LEU A 134 -4.49 -8.58 9.96
N LYS A 135 -4.76 -9.38 8.95
CA LYS A 135 -3.76 -10.22 8.27
C LYS A 135 -3.78 -10.02 6.76
N THR A 136 -2.66 -10.29 6.10
CA THR A 136 -2.60 -10.34 4.63
C THR A 136 -3.59 -11.35 4.08
N GLU A 137 -4.46 -10.91 3.19
CA GLU A 137 -5.39 -11.78 2.46
C GLU A 137 -4.75 -12.29 1.17
N GLY A 138 -5.07 -13.55 0.80
CA GLY A 138 -4.57 -14.15 -0.42
C GLY A 138 -3.04 -14.07 -0.54
N ASN A 139 -2.58 -13.56 -1.68
CA ASN A 139 -1.18 -13.35 -2.02
C ASN A 139 -0.80 -11.85 -2.14
N PHE A 140 -1.46 -10.97 -1.39
CA PHE A 140 -1.13 -9.54 -1.33
C PHE A 140 0.15 -9.28 -0.53
N ASN A 141 1.25 -9.90 -0.94
CA ASN A 141 2.52 -9.99 -0.20
C ASN A 141 3.72 -9.36 -0.92
N ASN A 142 3.50 -8.66 -2.03
CA ASN A 142 4.51 -7.98 -2.85
C ASN A 142 4.40 -6.45 -2.77
N GLY A 143 5.23 -5.74 -3.54
CA GLY A 143 5.31 -4.26 -3.56
C GLY A 143 4.02 -3.52 -3.92
N ILE A 144 2.98 -4.21 -4.45
CA ILE A 144 1.65 -3.66 -4.70
C ILE A 144 0.65 -4.17 -3.67
N GLY A 145 0.67 -5.47 -3.38
CA GLY A 145 -0.30 -6.11 -2.49
C GLY A 145 -0.14 -5.71 -1.02
N LEU A 146 1.10 -5.59 -0.55
CA LEU A 146 1.38 -5.17 0.83
C LEU A 146 0.86 -3.75 1.13
N PRO A 147 1.09 -2.72 0.28
CA PRO A 147 0.44 -1.42 0.41
C PRO A 147 -1.08 -1.51 0.52
N LEU A 148 -1.74 -2.28 -0.34
CA LEU A 148 -3.19 -2.44 -0.30
C LEU A 148 -3.67 -3.10 0.99
N THR A 149 -2.91 -4.04 1.54
CA THR A 149 -3.20 -4.63 2.85
C THR A 149 -3.08 -3.58 3.96
N ILE A 150 -2.06 -2.72 3.91
CA ILE A 150 -1.83 -1.66 4.90
C ILE A 150 -2.97 -0.62 4.87
N PHE A 151 -3.50 -0.27 3.69
CA PHE A 151 -4.63 0.66 3.60
C PHE A 151 -5.93 0.14 4.21
N ASN A 152 -6.04 -1.16 4.48
CA ASN A 152 -7.16 -1.75 5.21
C ASN A 152 -7.01 -1.66 6.74
N LEU A 153 -5.84 -1.23 7.25
CA LEU A 153 -5.66 -0.98 8.68
C LEU A 153 -6.50 0.19 9.14
N THR A 154 -7.03 0.08 10.35
CA THR A 154 -7.76 1.13 11.05
C THR A 154 -7.20 1.30 12.46
N GLU A 155 -7.60 2.34 13.17
CA GLU A 155 -7.22 2.56 14.59
C GLU A 155 -7.81 1.50 15.53
N GLU A 156 -8.75 0.68 15.08
CA GLU A 156 -9.33 -0.42 15.86
C GLU A 156 -8.43 -1.67 15.88
N HIS A 157 -7.55 -1.82 14.90
CA HIS A 157 -6.62 -2.94 14.85
C HIS A 157 -5.49 -2.72 15.87
N GLU A 158 -5.16 -3.80 16.58
CA GLU A 158 -4.07 -3.81 17.57
C GLU A 158 -2.82 -4.51 17.02
N VAL A 159 -3.03 -5.47 16.12
CA VAL A 159 -1.94 -6.25 15.50
C VAL A 159 -2.19 -6.40 14.00
N ALA A 160 -1.13 -6.28 13.21
CA ALA A 160 -1.12 -6.68 11.81
C ALA A 160 -0.18 -7.88 11.61
N VAL A 161 -0.63 -8.92 10.91
CA VAL A 161 0.18 -10.10 10.53
C VAL A 161 0.38 -10.06 9.01
N LEU A 162 1.54 -9.57 8.59
CA LEU A 162 1.82 -9.24 7.19
C LEU A 162 2.76 -10.27 6.56
N GLU A 163 2.27 -10.92 5.50
CA GLU A 163 3.09 -11.78 4.67
C GLU A 163 3.92 -10.95 3.68
N MET A 164 5.22 -11.23 3.57
CA MET A 164 6.16 -10.55 2.68
C MET A 164 6.82 -11.59 1.76
N GLY A 165 6.43 -11.58 0.50
CA GLY A 165 7.02 -12.41 -0.55
C GLY A 165 8.29 -11.77 -1.10
N ILE A 166 9.26 -12.59 -1.50
CA ILE A 166 10.50 -12.12 -2.10
C ILE A 166 10.72 -12.87 -3.39
N ASP A 167 10.81 -12.14 -4.48
CA ASP A 167 11.08 -12.68 -5.82
C ASP A 167 12.43 -12.21 -6.37
N HIS A 168 12.95 -11.07 -5.88
CA HIS A 168 14.21 -10.50 -6.36
C HIS A 168 15.03 -9.85 -5.24
N PHE A 169 16.30 -9.57 -5.55
CA PHE A 169 17.22 -8.96 -4.59
C PHE A 169 16.79 -7.52 -4.26
N GLY A 170 16.82 -7.17 -2.97
CA GLY A 170 16.45 -5.85 -2.46
C GLY A 170 14.98 -5.71 -2.06
N GLU A 171 14.07 -6.55 -2.57
CA GLU A 171 12.63 -6.44 -2.32
C GLU A 171 12.27 -6.52 -0.84
N MET A 172 12.96 -7.36 -0.04
CA MET A 172 12.72 -7.43 1.41
C MET A 172 12.95 -6.08 2.10
N HIS A 173 13.96 -5.33 1.68
CA HIS A 173 14.23 -4.02 2.25
C HIS A 173 13.06 -3.05 1.98
N GLU A 174 12.53 -3.07 0.76
CA GLU A 174 11.36 -2.27 0.38
C GLU A 174 10.12 -2.66 1.20
N LEU A 175 9.79 -3.96 1.26
CA LEU A 175 8.62 -4.45 2.01
C LEU A 175 8.75 -4.17 3.51
N ALA A 176 9.94 -4.31 4.08
CA ALA A 176 10.21 -3.99 5.48
C ALA A 176 10.08 -2.48 5.74
N SER A 177 10.52 -1.63 4.83
CA SER A 177 10.38 -0.17 4.97
C SER A 177 8.92 0.30 4.93
N ILE A 178 8.06 -0.39 4.16
CA ILE A 178 6.63 -0.10 4.08
C ILE A 178 5.90 -0.60 5.34
N SER A 179 6.16 -1.83 5.75
CA SER A 179 5.42 -2.49 6.85
C SER A 179 5.93 -2.14 8.24
N GLN A 180 7.21 -1.81 8.37
CA GLN A 180 7.91 -1.50 9.63
C GLN A 180 7.58 -2.51 10.73
N PRO A 181 7.99 -3.79 10.56
CA PRO A 181 7.62 -4.85 11.48
C PRO A 181 8.34 -4.71 12.84
N ASP A 182 7.58 -4.87 13.93
CA ASP A 182 8.12 -4.99 15.29
C ASP A 182 8.75 -6.39 15.51
N ILE A 183 8.17 -7.41 14.86
CA ILE A 183 8.59 -8.80 14.95
C ILE A 183 8.73 -9.38 13.56
N CYS A 184 9.82 -10.05 13.27
CA CYS A 184 10.05 -10.75 12.01
C CYS A 184 10.12 -12.25 12.22
N VAL A 185 9.38 -13.00 11.41
CA VAL A 185 9.37 -14.46 11.38
C VAL A 185 9.85 -14.92 10.01
N THR A 186 11.00 -15.58 9.98
CA THR A 186 11.54 -16.16 8.75
C THR A 186 11.33 -17.66 8.75
N VAL A 187 10.60 -18.17 7.75
CA VAL A 187 10.32 -19.59 7.59
C VAL A 187 11.02 -20.12 6.35
N SER A 188 11.63 -21.32 6.47
CA SER A 188 12.27 -22.01 5.34
C SER A 188 13.30 -21.15 4.59
N TYR A 189 14.30 -20.64 5.30
CA TYR A 189 15.30 -19.71 4.79
C TYR A 189 16.46 -20.36 4.00
N THR A 190 16.45 -21.67 3.79
CA THR A 190 17.55 -22.45 3.21
C THR A 190 18.02 -21.95 1.84
N HIS A 191 17.12 -21.36 1.06
CA HIS A 191 17.44 -20.78 -0.24
C HIS A 191 17.76 -19.28 -0.22
N LEU A 192 17.52 -18.60 0.89
CA LEU A 192 17.79 -17.14 1.03
C LEU A 192 19.24 -16.85 1.43
N THR A 193 19.97 -17.83 1.97
CA THR A 193 21.32 -17.63 2.51
C THR A 193 22.43 -18.20 1.63
N LEU A 194 22.14 -19.04 0.66
CA LEU A 194 23.13 -19.69 -0.19
C LEU A 194 23.96 -18.76 -1.10
N PRO A 195 23.47 -17.63 -1.61
CA PRO A 195 24.30 -16.72 -2.40
C PRO A 195 25.28 -15.88 -1.59
N THR A 196 25.19 -15.88 -0.26
CA THR A 196 25.97 -14.97 0.61
C THR A 196 27.24 -15.61 1.17
N ILE A 197 27.47 -16.90 0.90
CA ILE A 197 28.62 -17.68 1.45
C ILE A 197 29.61 -18.06 0.33
N ALA A 198 29.54 -17.44 -0.83
CA ALA A 198 30.51 -17.65 -1.91
C ALA A 198 31.46 -16.47 -2.04
#